data_261ed268d891dc3d5101a01961ca3e9c
#
_entry.id   261ed268d891dc3d5101a01961ca3e9c
#
_cell.length_a   1.000
_cell.length_b   1.000
_cell.length_c   1.000
_cell.angle_alpha   90.00
_cell.angle_beta   90.00
_cell.angle_gamma   90.00
#
_symmetry.space_group_name_H-M   'P 1'
#
loop_
_entity.id
_entity.type
_entity.pdbx_description
1 polymer ?
#
loop_
_entity_poly.entity_id
_entity_poly.type
_entity_poly.pdbx_seq_one_letter_code
_entity_poly.pdbx_strand_id
1 'polypeptide(L)'
;MSTQRSNAEEITTAAAERQRVRALIERAGVAMLMNVDERDTHVGRPMLPLFIKGDPHIFFLTHQSSRKVMQLSARPQVGLTIISGNCYLVIAGSAHLSRDPELIRRLWNPTYRAWFPGGQDDREATAIRVVIERIDYWEPPTSQIVRLVQAVKAVVTRQAVDTPRKTLDGSVND
;
A
#
# COMPACT_ATOMS: atom_id res chain seq x y z
N MET A 1 12.36 -35.21 -6.16
CA MET A 1 11.02 -34.79 -6.57
C MET A 1 10.25 -33.99 -5.50
N SER A 2 10.56 -34.05 -4.23
CA SER A 2 9.88 -33.27 -3.15
C SER A 2 10.16 -31.77 -3.17
N THR A 3 11.40 -31.35 -3.47
CA THR A 3 11.81 -29.93 -3.37
C THR A 3 11.15 -29.04 -4.41
N GLN A 4 10.88 -29.53 -5.61
CA GLN A 4 10.20 -28.75 -6.66
C GLN A 4 8.71 -28.53 -6.40
N ARG A 5 8.03 -29.46 -5.75
CA ARG A 5 6.62 -29.30 -5.35
C ARG A 5 6.47 -28.27 -4.23
N SER A 6 7.36 -28.31 -3.22
CA SER A 6 7.36 -27.34 -2.13
C SER A 6 7.56 -25.90 -2.64
N ASN A 7 8.49 -25.70 -3.56
CA ASN A 7 8.77 -24.37 -4.13
C ASN A 7 7.60 -23.82 -4.97
N ALA A 8 6.93 -24.67 -5.73
CA ALA A 8 5.74 -24.28 -6.51
C ALA A 8 4.54 -23.92 -5.63
N GLU A 9 4.33 -24.63 -4.52
CA GLU A 9 3.27 -24.33 -3.56
C GLU A 9 3.55 -23.02 -2.80
N GLU A 10 4.79 -22.75 -2.41
CA GLU A 10 5.20 -21.50 -1.77
C GLU A 10 5.01 -20.30 -2.71
N ILE A 11 5.40 -20.40 -3.98
CA ILE A 11 5.23 -19.35 -5.00
C ILE A 11 3.73 -19.06 -5.21
N THR A 12 2.91 -20.10 -5.34
CA THR A 12 1.45 -19.96 -5.52
C THR A 12 0.80 -19.29 -4.31
N THR A 13 1.26 -19.62 -3.10
CA THR A 13 0.75 -19.01 -1.87
C THR A 13 1.13 -17.53 -1.79
N ALA A 14 2.38 -17.19 -2.11
CA ALA A 14 2.85 -15.81 -2.12
C ALA A 14 2.09 -14.94 -3.15
N ALA A 15 1.87 -15.45 -4.35
CA ALA A 15 1.09 -14.77 -5.39
C ALA A 15 -0.36 -14.50 -4.93
N ALA A 16 -1.02 -15.49 -4.34
CA ALA A 16 -2.36 -15.33 -3.82
C ALA A 16 -2.44 -14.29 -2.69
N GLU A 17 -1.44 -14.25 -1.80
CA GLU A 17 -1.38 -13.25 -0.74
C GLU A 17 -1.15 -11.84 -1.29
N ARG A 18 -0.29 -11.66 -2.29
CA ARG A 18 -0.08 -10.36 -2.96
C ARG A 18 -1.36 -9.86 -3.62
N GLN A 19 -2.07 -10.72 -4.35
CA GLN A 19 -3.36 -10.38 -4.94
C GLN A 19 -4.39 -9.97 -3.87
N ARG A 20 -4.40 -10.65 -2.74
CA ARG A 20 -5.27 -10.31 -1.62
C ARG A 20 -4.94 -8.93 -1.03
N VAL A 21 -3.67 -8.65 -0.79
CA VAL A 21 -3.20 -7.34 -0.31
C VAL A 21 -3.58 -6.24 -1.28
N ARG A 22 -3.37 -6.45 -2.58
CA ARG A 22 -3.78 -5.51 -3.61
C ARG A 22 -5.28 -5.23 -3.57
N ALA A 23 -6.11 -6.25 -3.52
CA ALA A 23 -7.56 -6.10 -3.41
C ALA A 23 -8.00 -5.35 -2.15
N LEU A 24 -7.28 -5.52 -1.03
CA LEU A 24 -7.52 -4.74 0.20
C LEU A 24 -7.21 -3.25 -0.02
N ILE A 25 -6.10 -2.93 -0.68
CA ILE A 25 -5.70 -1.54 -0.98
C ILE A 25 -6.70 -0.88 -1.94
N GLU A 26 -7.08 -1.57 -3.03
CA GLU A 26 -8.06 -1.09 -4.00
C GLU A 26 -9.43 -0.82 -3.35
N ARG A 27 -9.88 -1.74 -2.48
CA ARG A 27 -11.15 -1.60 -1.76
C ARG A 27 -11.13 -0.44 -0.76
N ALA A 28 -10.00 -0.15 -0.12
CA ALA A 28 -9.85 0.98 0.79
C ALA A 28 -9.96 2.32 0.04
N GLY A 29 -9.50 2.38 -1.20
CA GLY A 29 -9.55 3.55 -2.05
C GLY A 29 -8.65 4.72 -1.61
N VAL A 30 -8.15 4.71 -0.39
CA VAL A 30 -7.27 5.75 0.18
C VAL A 30 -6.16 5.08 0.99
N ALA A 31 -4.94 5.60 0.83
CA ALA A 31 -3.79 5.28 1.66
C ALA A 31 -3.27 6.55 2.35
N MET A 32 -2.87 6.44 3.61
CA MET A 32 -2.10 7.49 4.28
C MET A 32 -0.63 7.33 3.88
N LEU A 33 -0.13 8.22 3.03
CA LEU A 33 1.29 8.28 2.68
C LEU A 33 2.02 9.09 3.76
N MET A 34 2.97 8.44 4.41
CA MET A 34 3.77 8.99 5.49
C MET A 34 5.23 9.12 5.06
N ASN A 35 5.84 10.23 5.41
CA ASN A 35 7.28 10.46 5.22
C ASN A 35 7.81 11.35 6.36
N VAL A 36 9.09 11.60 6.36
CA VAL A 36 9.74 12.51 7.32
C VAL A 36 9.96 13.85 6.63
N ASP A 37 9.62 14.93 7.31
CA ASP A 37 9.84 16.29 6.83
C ASP A 37 11.27 16.79 7.12
N GLU A 38 11.54 18.06 6.79
CA GLU A 38 12.82 18.72 6.98
C GLU A 38 13.20 18.96 8.46
N ARG A 39 12.26 18.73 9.38
CA ARG A 39 12.44 18.85 10.85
C ARG A 39 12.48 17.48 11.54
N ASP A 40 12.70 16.42 10.79
CA ASP A 40 12.65 15.03 11.26
C ASP A 40 11.29 14.62 11.87
N THR A 41 10.21 15.33 11.48
CA THR A 41 8.86 15.04 11.95
C THR A 41 8.14 14.14 10.97
N HIS A 42 7.45 13.11 11.48
CA HIS A 42 6.58 12.27 10.65
C HIS A 42 5.35 13.06 10.23
N VAL A 43 5.13 13.12 8.93
CA VAL A 43 3.96 13.78 8.32
C VAL A 43 3.21 12.79 7.45
N GLY A 44 1.88 12.84 7.50
CA GLY A 44 1.01 11.96 6.74
C GLY A 44 -0.03 12.73 5.94
N ARG A 45 -0.46 12.17 4.82
CA ARG A 45 -1.56 12.72 4.01
C ARG A 45 -2.32 11.64 3.26
N PRO A 46 -3.64 11.79 3.10
CA PRO A 46 -4.43 10.86 2.32
C PRO A 46 -4.09 10.98 0.83
N MET A 47 -3.89 9.85 0.17
CA MET A 47 -3.58 9.76 -1.25
C MET A 47 -4.38 8.61 -1.87
N LEU A 48 -4.79 8.74 -3.13
CA LEU A 48 -5.47 7.69 -3.88
C LEU A 48 -4.42 6.74 -4.48
N PRO A 49 -4.35 5.47 -4.05
CA PRO A 49 -3.43 4.50 -4.63
C PRO A 49 -3.86 4.13 -6.04
N LEU A 50 -2.91 4.07 -6.94
CA LEU A 50 -3.09 3.70 -8.34
C LEU A 50 -2.21 2.50 -8.66
N PHE A 51 -2.68 1.69 -9.62
CA PHE A 51 -1.99 0.49 -10.05
C PHE A 51 -1.92 0.43 -11.57
N ILE A 52 -0.81 -0.08 -12.08
CA ILE A 52 -0.65 -0.43 -13.48
C ILE A 52 -0.65 -1.96 -13.57
N LYS A 53 -1.41 -2.50 -14.51
CA LYS A 53 -1.46 -3.96 -14.72
C LYS A 53 -0.06 -4.50 -15.07
N GLY A 54 0.38 -5.52 -14.34
CA GLY A 54 1.71 -6.12 -14.51
C GLY A 54 2.86 -5.33 -13.88
N ASP A 55 2.58 -4.22 -13.18
CA ASP A 55 3.58 -3.45 -12.46
C ASP A 55 3.44 -3.70 -10.94
N PRO A 56 4.53 -4.09 -10.23
CA PRO A 56 4.47 -4.48 -8.83
C PRO A 56 4.35 -3.30 -7.85
N HIS A 57 4.37 -2.06 -8.35
CA HIS A 57 4.45 -0.87 -7.52
C HIS A 57 3.09 -0.24 -7.25
N ILE A 58 3.05 0.61 -6.23
CA ILE A 58 1.91 1.49 -5.95
C ILE A 58 2.28 2.88 -6.46
N PHE A 59 1.33 3.52 -7.15
CA PHE A 59 1.53 4.85 -7.69
C PHE A 59 0.56 5.84 -7.06
N PHE A 60 0.96 7.12 -7.10
CA PHE A 60 0.12 8.25 -6.75
C PHE A 60 0.37 9.41 -7.72
N LEU A 61 -0.63 10.24 -7.96
CA LEU A 61 -0.46 11.52 -8.66
C LEU A 61 -0.49 12.68 -7.67
N THR A 62 0.38 13.66 -7.89
CA THR A 62 0.49 14.86 -7.06
C THR A 62 1.00 16.03 -7.87
N HIS A 63 0.88 17.25 -7.31
CA HIS A 63 1.48 18.45 -7.90
C HIS A 63 2.99 18.48 -7.71
N GLN A 64 3.73 18.83 -8.76
CA GLN A 64 5.19 19.02 -8.74
C GLN A 64 5.62 20.05 -7.69
N SER A 65 4.87 21.13 -7.55
CA SER A 65 5.13 22.21 -6.59
C SER A 65 4.78 21.86 -5.15
N SER A 66 4.24 20.66 -4.90
CA SER A 66 3.83 20.27 -3.54
C SER A 66 5.02 20.02 -2.61
N ARG A 67 4.87 20.42 -1.34
CA ARG A 67 5.88 20.20 -0.29
C ARG A 67 6.31 18.73 -0.17
N LYS A 68 5.38 17.78 -0.41
CA LYS A 68 5.70 16.35 -0.38
C LYS A 68 6.72 15.94 -1.46
N VAL A 69 6.67 16.55 -2.64
CA VAL A 69 7.63 16.29 -3.71
C VAL A 69 9.04 16.70 -3.28
N MET A 70 9.18 17.89 -2.70
CA MET A 70 10.46 18.35 -2.13
C MET A 70 10.98 17.38 -1.05
N GLN A 71 10.12 16.99 -0.12
CA GLN A 71 10.46 16.09 0.98
C GLN A 71 10.91 14.72 0.48
N LEU A 72 10.16 14.13 -0.47
CA LEU A 72 10.46 12.83 -1.06
C LEU A 72 11.69 12.84 -1.96
N SER A 73 12.00 13.96 -2.61
CA SER A 73 13.27 14.14 -3.35
C SER A 73 14.48 14.10 -2.43
N ALA A 74 14.36 14.65 -1.23
CA ALA A 74 15.44 14.68 -0.25
C ALA A 74 15.55 13.37 0.55
N ARG A 75 14.40 12.76 0.86
CA ARG A 75 14.29 11.54 1.69
C ARG A 75 13.21 10.64 1.11
N PRO A 76 13.60 9.66 0.29
CA PRO A 76 12.64 8.84 -0.46
C PRO A 76 11.89 7.80 0.39
N GLN A 77 12.29 7.56 1.62
CA GLN A 77 11.64 6.56 2.48
C GLN A 77 10.20 6.97 2.80
N VAL A 78 9.29 6.02 2.59
CA VAL A 78 7.86 6.22 2.83
C VAL A 78 7.24 5.06 3.59
N GLY A 79 6.21 5.38 4.35
CA GLY A 79 5.25 4.42 4.88
C GLY A 79 3.88 4.64 4.25
N LEU A 80 3.17 3.56 3.95
CA LEU A 80 1.75 3.63 3.63
C LEU A 80 0.97 2.93 4.73
N THR A 81 -0.09 3.57 5.21
CA THR A 81 -1.05 2.93 6.12
C THR A 81 -2.41 2.89 5.45
N ILE A 82 -3.01 1.71 5.41
CA ILE A 82 -4.29 1.46 4.76
C ILE A 82 -5.21 0.72 5.72
N ILE A 83 -6.47 1.15 5.79
CA ILE A 83 -7.52 0.49 6.56
C ILE A 83 -8.60 0.05 5.58
N SER A 84 -8.89 -1.24 5.53
CA SER A 84 -9.90 -1.82 4.65
C SER A 84 -10.85 -2.70 5.46
N GLY A 85 -11.97 -2.13 5.88
CA GLY A 85 -12.86 -2.77 6.87
C GLY A 85 -12.13 -2.98 8.20
N ASN A 86 -11.99 -4.24 8.61
CA ASN A 86 -11.25 -4.62 9.83
C ASN A 86 -9.80 -5.04 9.54
N CYS A 87 -9.33 -4.87 8.32
CA CYS A 87 -7.96 -5.20 7.94
C CYS A 87 -7.08 -3.94 7.98
N TYR A 88 -5.89 -4.07 8.52
CA TYR A 88 -4.93 -2.99 8.67
C TYR A 88 -3.65 -3.37 7.94
N LEU A 89 -3.13 -2.48 7.09
CA LEU A 89 -1.90 -2.69 6.35
C LEU A 89 -0.91 -1.57 6.65
N VAL A 90 0.35 -1.95 6.79
CA VAL A 90 1.48 -1.02 6.84
C VAL A 90 2.48 -1.48 5.78
N ILE A 91 2.84 -0.58 4.88
CA ILE A 91 3.78 -0.83 3.79
C ILE A 91 4.96 0.09 3.99
N ALA A 92 6.16 -0.46 4.04
CA ALA A 92 7.41 0.30 4.00
C ALA A 92 8.01 0.21 2.59
N GLY A 93 8.60 1.31 2.14
CA GLY A 93 9.21 1.37 0.82
C GLY A 93 9.89 2.69 0.53
N SER A 94 10.31 2.85 -0.72
CA SER A 94 10.96 4.06 -1.21
C SER A 94 10.18 4.69 -2.36
N ALA A 95 10.07 6.02 -2.35
CA ALA A 95 9.35 6.81 -3.35
C ALA A 95 10.30 7.27 -4.47
N HIS A 96 9.88 7.09 -5.71
CA HIS A 96 10.55 7.61 -6.89
C HIS A 96 9.61 8.56 -7.62
N LEU A 97 10.09 9.75 -7.89
CA LEU A 97 9.31 10.79 -8.57
C LEU A 97 9.55 10.71 -10.08
N SER A 98 8.48 10.84 -10.85
CA SER A 98 8.55 10.85 -12.31
C SER A 98 7.60 11.88 -12.89
N ARG A 99 8.08 12.60 -13.91
CA ARG A 99 7.29 13.52 -14.73
C ARG A 99 7.09 12.98 -16.16
N ASP A 100 7.33 11.69 -16.34
CA ASP A 100 7.12 11.04 -17.63
C ASP A 100 5.63 11.15 -18.04
N PRO A 101 5.32 11.83 -19.15
CA PRO A 101 3.95 12.02 -19.61
C PRO A 101 3.24 10.70 -19.92
N GLU A 102 3.94 9.69 -20.42
CA GLU A 102 3.36 8.39 -20.73
C GLU A 102 2.94 7.65 -19.45
N LEU A 103 3.78 7.71 -18.40
CA LEU A 103 3.42 7.16 -17.10
C LEU A 103 2.20 7.88 -16.51
N ILE A 104 2.18 9.23 -16.57
CA ILE A 104 1.07 10.03 -16.06
C ILE A 104 -0.23 9.69 -16.79
N ARG A 105 -0.22 9.56 -18.14
CA ARG A 105 -1.40 9.15 -18.93
C ARG A 105 -1.90 7.76 -18.54
N ARG A 106 -1.00 6.80 -18.32
CA ARG A 106 -1.37 5.43 -17.87
C ARG A 106 -2.01 5.41 -16.49
N LEU A 107 -1.64 6.34 -15.63
CA LEU A 107 -2.17 6.48 -14.26
C LEU A 107 -3.43 7.35 -14.22
N TRP A 108 -3.73 8.05 -15.33
CA TRP A 108 -4.79 9.04 -15.34
C TRP A 108 -6.17 8.44 -15.12
N ASN A 109 -6.92 9.11 -14.25
CA ASN A 109 -8.34 8.85 -14.02
C ASN A 109 -9.08 10.20 -14.08
N PRO A 110 -10.25 10.29 -14.72
CA PRO A 110 -11.02 11.54 -14.81
C PRO A 110 -11.29 12.24 -13.48
N THR A 111 -11.36 11.50 -12.38
CA THR A 111 -11.49 12.06 -11.02
C THR A 111 -10.39 13.05 -10.69
N TYR A 112 -9.19 12.91 -11.27
CA TYR A 112 -8.07 13.82 -11.04
C TYR A 112 -8.25 15.22 -11.66
N ARG A 113 -9.23 15.42 -12.51
CA ARG A 113 -9.54 16.78 -13.06
C ARG A 113 -9.82 17.81 -11.98
N ALA A 114 -10.31 17.38 -10.83
CA ALA A 114 -10.54 18.28 -9.70
C ALA A 114 -9.23 18.92 -9.18
N TRP A 115 -8.11 18.24 -9.35
CA TRP A 115 -6.79 18.69 -8.90
C TRP A 115 -5.89 19.16 -10.05
N PHE A 116 -6.12 18.67 -11.26
CA PHE A 116 -5.31 18.98 -12.46
C PHE A 116 -6.22 19.50 -13.58
N PRO A 117 -6.49 20.83 -13.61
CA PRO A 117 -7.35 21.44 -14.64
C PRO A 117 -6.86 21.19 -16.07
N GLY A 118 -5.53 21.11 -16.28
CA GLY A 118 -4.89 20.77 -17.55
C GLY A 118 -5.07 19.31 -18.01
N GLY A 119 -5.73 18.48 -17.18
CA GLY A 119 -5.97 17.08 -17.50
C GLY A 119 -4.71 16.22 -17.40
N GLN A 120 -4.68 15.17 -18.21
CA GLN A 120 -3.55 14.20 -18.21
C GLN A 120 -2.23 14.79 -18.73
N ASP A 121 -2.28 15.95 -19.38
CA ASP A 121 -1.12 16.66 -19.91
C ASP A 121 -0.75 17.89 -19.05
N ASP A 122 -1.32 17.98 -17.84
CA ASP A 122 -1.03 19.04 -16.89
C ASP A 122 0.46 19.00 -16.48
N ARG A 123 1.12 20.15 -16.67
CA ARG A 123 2.57 20.28 -16.41
C ARG A 123 2.95 20.15 -14.92
N GLU A 124 1.98 20.35 -14.03
CA GLU A 124 2.16 20.20 -12.59
C GLU A 124 2.00 18.74 -12.14
N ALA A 125 1.50 17.85 -13.01
CA ALA A 125 1.32 16.45 -12.65
C ALA A 125 2.68 15.75 -12.48
N THR A 126 2.82 15.06 -11.36
CA THR A 126 3.99 14.24 -11.00
C THR A 126 3.50 12.93 -10.44
N ALA A 127 4.03 11.84 -10.95
CA ALA A 127 3.82 10.50 -10.41
C ALA A 127 4.80 10.21 -9.26
N ILE A 128 4.29 9.66 -8.19
CA ILE A 128 5.08 9.03 -7.13
C ILE A 128 4.94 7.53 -7.32
N ARG A 129 6.03 6.84 -7.62
CA ARG A 129 6.11 5.38 -7.64
C ARG A 129 6.69 4.91 -6.33
N VAL A 130 5.97 4.10 -5.58
CA VAL A 130 6.44 3.48 -4.34
C VAL A 130 6.93 2.07 -4.65
N VAL A 131 8.23 1.86 -4.52
CA VAL A 131 8.88 0.55 -4.55
C VAL A 131 8.69 -0.06 -3.17
N ILE A 132 7.97 -1.19 -3.13
CA ILE A 132 7.60 -1.85 -1.88
C ILE A 132 8.79 -2.69 -1.39
N GLU A 133 9.19 -2.50 -0.15
CA GLU A 133 10.23 -3.27 0.53
C GLU A 133 9.63 -4.31 1.46
N ARG A 134 8.54 -3.93 2.15
CA ARG A 134 7.89 -4.79 3.13
C ARG A 134 6.42 -4.43 3.30
N ILE A 135 5.59 -5.45 3.48
CA ILE A 135 4.16 -5.32 3.80
C ILE A 135 3.88 -6.10 5.10
N ASP A 136 3.35 -5.42 6.08
CA ASP A 136 2.76 -6.02 7.26
C ASP A 136 1.26 -5.84 7.23
N TYR A 137 0.50 -6.89 7.47
CA TYR A 137 -0.94 -6.75 7.56
C TYR A 137 -1.54 -7.61 8.68
N TRP A 138 -2.61 -7.09 9.24
CA TRP A 138 -3.39 -7.72 10.29
C TRP A 138 -4.80 -7.92 9.79
N GLU A 139 -5.26 -9.13 9.89
CA GLU A 139 -6.58 -9.53 9.44
C GLU A 139 -7.25 -10.32 10.56
N PRO A 140 -8.41 -9.83 11.08
CA PRO A 140 -9.12 -10.59 12.10
C PRO A 140 -9.63 -11.89 11.48
N PRO A 141 -9.76 -12.96 12.27
CA PRO A 141 -10.30 -14.23 11.79
C PRO A 141 -11.69 -14.01 11.19
N THR A 142 -11.90 -14.52 9.99
CA THR A 142 -13.12 -14.34 9.19
C THR A 142 -14.34 -15.06 9.78
N SER A 143 -14.13 -16.10 10.57
CA SER A 143 -15.21 -16.87 11.19
C SER A 143 -15.70 -16.21 12.47
N GLN A 144 -17.01 -15.96 12.56
CA GLN A 144 -17.67 -15.47 13.77
C GLN A 144 -17.45 -16.44 14.95
N ILE A 145 -17.36 -17.74 14.68
CA ILE A 145 -17.10 -18.79 15.68
C ILE A 145 -15.70 -18.62 16.26
N VAL A 146 -14.68 -18.37 15.42
CA VAL A 146 -13.29 -18.16 15.88
C VAL A 146 -13.20 -16.87 16.70
N ARG A 147 -13.88 -15.79 16.31
CA ARG A 147 -13.97 -14.56 17.12
C ARG A 147 -14.60 -14.80 18.48
N LEU A 148 -15.69 -15.56 18.53
CA LEU A 148 -16.37 -15.92 19.77
C LEU A 148 -15.47 -16.75 20.68
N VAL A 149 -14.80 -17.77 20.14
CA VAL A 149 -13.85 -18.61 20.89
C VAL A 149 -12.67 -17.81 21.43
N GLN A 150 -12.12 -16.89 20.64
CA GLN A 150 -11.03 -16.00 21.08
C GLN A 150 -11.51 -15.03 22.18
N ALA A 151 -12.71 -14.46 22.05
CA ALA A 151 -13.29 -13.61 23.07
C ALA A 151 -13.54 -14.35 24.38
N VAL A 152 -14.08 -15.58 24.33
CA VAL A 152 -14.28 -16.42 25.50
C VAL A 152 -12.93 -16.80 26.14
N LYS A 153 -11.90 -17.18 25.34
CA LYS A 153 -10.57 -17.42 25.84
C LYS A 153 -9.96 -16.19 26.53
N ALA A 154 -10.07 -15.01 25.94
CA ALA A 154 -9.56 -13.77 26.53
C ALA A 154 -10.18 -13.48 27.90
N VAL A 155 -11.50 -13.71 28.04
CA VAL A 155 -12.21 -13.53 29.32
C VAL A 155 -11.76 -14.57 30.36
N VAL A 156 -11.63 -15.82 29.97
CA VAL A 156 -11.26 -16.92 30.89
C VAL A 156 -9.79 -16.87 31.31
N THR A 157 -8.89 -16.56 30.35
CA THR A 157 -7.44 -16.58 30.61
C THR A 157 -6.87 -15.22 30.97
N ARG A 158 -7.65 -14.14 30.92
CA ARG A 158 -7.21 -12.74 31.06
C ARG A 158 -6.05 -12.38 30.11
N GLN A 159 -5.91 -13.09 29.01
CA GLN A 159 -4.95 -12.77 27.95
C GLN A 159 -5.60 -11.91 26.87
N ALA A 160 -4.87 -10.93 26.33
CA ALA A 160 -5.33 -10.14 25.22
C ALA A 160 -5.57 -11.00 23.96
N VAL A 161 -6.59 -10.63 23.17
CA VAL A 161 -6.81 -11.25 21.84
C VAL A 161 -5.68 -10.81 20.93
N ASP A 162 -4.85 -11.74 20.52
CA ASP A 162 -3.79 -11.49 19.54
C ASP A 162 -4.37 -11.56 18.13
N THR A 163 -4.16 -10.51 17.34
CA THR A 163 -4.49 -10.52 15.92
C THR A 163 -3.22 -10.89 15.16
N PRO A 164 -3.19 -12.05 14.49
CA PRO A 164 -1.97 -12.50 13.81
C PRO A 164 -1.54 -11.47 12.76
N ARG A 165 -0.28 -11.07 12.86
CA ARG A 165 0.41 -10.25 11.88
C ARG A 165 0.97 -11.15 10.80
N LYS A 166 0.78 -10.76 9.54
CA LYS A 166 1.44 -11.37 8.39
C LYS A 166 2.37 -10.36 7.75
N THR A 167 3.53 -10.81 7.31
CA THR A 167 4.54 -9.98 6.64
C THR A 167 4.84 -10.56 5.27
N LEU A 168 4.90 -9.70 4.27
CA LEU A 168 5.32 -10.02 2.91
C LEU A 168 6.46 -9.09 2.50
N ASP A 169 7.49 -9.64 1.88
CA ASP A 169 8.56 -8.87 1.27
C ASP A 169 8.25 -8.60 -0.21
N GLY A 170 8.54 -7.37 -0.65
CA GLY A 170 8.55 -6.98 -2.05
C GLY A 170 7.25 -6.41 -2.61
N SER A 171 6.64 -7.03 -3.61
CA SER A 171 5.65 -6.42 -4.49
C SER A 171 4.20 -6.81 -4.22
N VAL A 172 3.23 -6.08 -4.79
CA VAL A 172 1.79 -6.40 -4.77
C VAL A 172 1.30 -7.06 -6.06
N ASN A 173 2.19 -7.31 -7.02
CA ASN A 173 1.91 -8.00 -8.29
C ASN A 173 3.01 -9.02 -8.62
N ASP A 174 2.62 -10.10 -9.30
CA ASP A 174 3.49 -10.94 -10.11
C ASP A 174 3.49 -10.44 -11.56
#